data_14b77c4637c8167ca19c1abee8daa064
#
_entry.id   14b77c4637c8167ca19c1abee8daa064
#
_cell.length_a   1.000
_cell.length_b   1.000
_cell.length_c   1.000
_cell.angle_alpha   90.00
_cell.angle_beta   90.00
_cell.angle_gamma   90.00
#
_symmetry.space_group_name_H-M   'P 1'
#
loop_
_entity.id
_entity.type
_entity.pdbx_description
1 polymer ?
#
loop_
_entity_poly.entity_id
_entity_poly.type
_entity_poly.pdbx_seq_one_letter_code
_entity_poly.pdbx_strand_id
1 'polypeptide(L)'
;SARLPLTLMTLDDWALATISGPDSEKYLQGQITADVSHLTDAQHLLAAHCDAKGKMWSNLRVFRREGGFAWIERRSLRDAQLTELKKYAVFSKVTIAANDDLVLLGVAGFQARAALAPLFAALPDAATPVVSEGATSLLWFEHPGERFLLVTDVDTANRVTDALRGEAQFNNSQQWLALNIEAGLPVIDSAN
;
A
#
# COMPACT_ATOMS: atom_id res chain seq x y z
N SER A 1 1.13 -18.72 4.11
CA SER A 1 1.32 -20.11 3.98
C SER A 1 1.55 -20.57 2.54
N ALA A 2 2.43 -21.53 2.36
CA ALA A 2 2.86 -22.01 1.05
C ALA A 2 1.74 -22.65 0.23
N ARG A 3 0.64 -23.02 0.85
CA ARG A 3 -0.48 -23.70 0.19
C ARG A 3 -1.79 -22.93 0.21
N LEU A 4 -1.72 -21.62 0.44
CA LEU A 4 -2.90 -20.80 0.36
C LEU A 4 -3.46 -20.88 -1.07
N PRO A 5 -4.76 -21.20 -1.24
CA PRO A 5 -5.36 -21.17 -2.57
C PRO A 5 -5.40 -19.74 -3.11
N LEU A 6 -5.57 -19.60 -4.42
CA LEU A 6 -5.73 -18.28 -5.02
C LEU A 6 -6.84 -17.52 -4.31
N THR A 7 -6.52 -16.35 -3.78
CA THR A 7 -7.44 -15.55 -2.97
C THR A 7 -7.37 -14.09 -3.41
N LEU A 8 -8.53 -13.49 -3.63
CA LEU A 8 -8.70 -12.06 -3.84
C LEU A 8 -9.30 -11.46 -2.58
N MET A 9 -8.66 -10.42 -2.05
CA MET A 9 -9.10 -9.74 -0.83
C MET A 9 -9.42 -8.27 -1.13
N THR A 10 -10.59 -7.82 -0.69
CA THR A 10 -10.90 -6.38 -0.67
C THR A 10 -10.32 -5.79 0.61
N LEU A 11 -9.47 -4.77 0.44
CA LEU A 11 -8.71 -4.23 1.57
C LEU A 11 -9.38 -2.98 2.14
N ASP A 12 -10.64 -3.11 2.56
CA ASP A 12 -11.47 -1.98 3.01
C ASP A 12 -10.98 -1.36 4.33
N ASP A 13 -10.23 -2.12 5.14
CA ASP A 13 -9.67 -1.64 6.41
C ASP A 13 -8.33 -0.92 6.23
N TRP A 14 -7.82 -0.85 5.02
CA TRP A 14 -6.68 -0.03 4.66
C TRP A 14 -7.11 1.15 3.82
N ALA A 15 -6.31 2.20 3.84
CA ALA A 15 -6.59 3.42 3.12
C ALA A 15 -5.33 4.00 2.53
N LEU A 16 -5.49 4.77 1.46
CA LEU A 16 -4.41 5.44 0.76
C LEU A 16 -4.40 6.92 1.12
N ALA A 17 -3.20 7.45 1.24
CA ALA A 17 -2.95 8.89 1.28
C ALA A 17 -1.79 9.22 0.35
N THR A 18 -1.72 10.46 -0.08
CA THR A 18 -0.70 10.93 -1.02
C THR A 18 -0.11 12.25 -0.58
N ILE A 19 1.12 12.47 -0.99
CA ILE A 19 1.78 13.77 -0.91
C ILE A 19 2.39 14.08 -2.29
N SER A 20 2.19 15.29 -2.75
CA SER A 20 2.74 15.79 -4.02
C SER A 20 3.25 17.22 -3.84
N GLY A 21 3.92 17.72 -4.86
CA GLY A 21 4.46 19.06 -4.85
C GLY A 21 5.98 19.09 -4.74
N PRO A 22 6.60 20.26 -5.02
CA PRO A 22 8.07 20.37 -5.08
C PRO A 22 8.79 19.98 -3.80
N ASP A 23 8.18 20.18 -2.63
CA ASP A 23 8.79 19.91 -1.33
C ASP A 23 8.40 18.54 -0.75
N SER A 24 7.71 17.69 -1.52
CA SER A 24 7.14 16.44 -0.97
C SER A 24 8.18 15.50 -0.40
N GLU A 25 9.29 15.28 -1.09
CA GLU A 25 10.35 14.39 -0.61
C GLU A 25 10.98 14.93 0.67
N LYS A 26 11.39 16.20 0.66
CA LYS A 26 12.02 16.84 1.82
C LYS A 26 11.09 16.85 3.03
N TYR A 27 9.82 17.19 2.81
CA TYR A 27 8.85 17.25 3.90
C TYR A 27 8.60 15.86 4.49
N LEU A 28 8.32 14.88 3.64
CA LEU A 28 8.04 13.51 4.09
C LEU A 28 9.25 12.92 4.80
N GLN A 29 10.46 13.15 4.27
CA GLN A 29 11.72 12.68 4.87
C GLN A 29 11.88 13.15 6.32
N GLY A 30 11.45 14.38 6.62
CA GLY A 30 11.54 14.94 7.97
C GLY A 30 10.48 14.44 8.95
N GLN A 31 9.45 13.74 8.46
CA GLN A 31 8.27 13.40 9.27
C GLN A 31 8.15 11.91 9.58
N ILE A 32 8.79 11.06 8.83
CA ILE A 32 8.69 9.60 9.00
C ILE A 32 10.05 8.96 9.27
N THR A 33 10.03 7.72 9.73
CA THR A 33 11.24 7.03 10.23
C THR A 33 12.16 6.49 9.13
N ALA A 34 11.69 6.42 7.88
CA ALA A 34 12.44 5.80 6.80
C ALA A 34 13.05 6.85 5.88
N ASP A 35 14.12 6.46 5.16
CA ASP A 35 14.75 7.29 4.15
C ASP A 35 14.00 7.15 2.82
N VAL A 36 13.18 8.14 2.49
CA VAL A 36 12.45 8.17 1.22
C VAL A 36 13.23 8.83 0.09
N SER A 37 14.35 9.50 0.40
CA SER A 37 15.16 10.16 -0.63
C SER A 37 15.81 9.15 -1.58
N HIS A 38 16.10 7.95 -1.11
CA HIS A 38 16.68 6.86 -1.90
C HIS A 38 15.65 5.84 -2.40
N LEU A 39 14.36 6.05 -2.08
CA LEU A 39 13.30 5.18 -2.56
C LEU A 39 13.10 5.40 -4.05
N THR A 40 13.28 4.35 -4.84
CA THR A 40 13.06 4.40 -6.29
C THR A 40 11.58 4.12 -6.65
N ASP A 41 11.23 4.35 -7.91
CA ASP A 41 9.89 4.02 -8.42
C ASP A 41 9.59 2.51 -8.36
N ALA A 42 10.63 1.68 -8.26
CA ALA A 42 10.51 0.23 -8.27
C ALA A 42 10.47 -0.38 -6.86
N GLN A 43 10.45 0.42 -5.82
CA GLN A 43 10.56 -0.04 -4.43
C GLN A 43 9.42 0.48 -3.57
N HIS A 44 9.10 -0.28 -2.53
CA HIS A 44 8.29 0.19 -1.41
C HIS A 44 8.99 -0.12 -0.10
N LEU A 45 8.61 0.59 0.95
CA LEU A 45 9.19 0.39 2.27
C LEU A 45 8.14 0.59 3.35
N LEU A 46 8.42 0.04 4.53
CA LEU A 46 7.62 0.25 5.72
C LEU A 46 8.25 1.34 6.56
N ALA A 47 7.47 2.34 6.91
CA ALA A 47 7.89 3.45 7.76
C ALA A 47 6.90 3.63 8.90
N ALA A 48 7.28 4.42 9.89
CA ALA A 48 6.38 4.87 10.94
C ALA A 48 6.31 6.39 10.94
N HIS A 49 5.14 6.91 11.25
CA HIS A 49 4.93 8.33 11.54
C HIS A 49 4.79 8.47 13.05
N CYS A 50 5.72 9.21 13.67
CA CYS A 50 5.75 9.44 15.10
C CYS A 50 5.61 10.93 15.40
N ASP A 51 5.02 11.28 16.54
CA ASP A 51 4.99 12.66 17.00
C ASP A 51 6.34 13.04 17.66
N ALA A 52 6.45 14.31 18.09
CA ALA A 52 7.66 14.82 18.71
C ALA A 52 8.00 14.14 20.04
N LYS A 53 7.05 13.47 20.66
CA LYS A 53 7.24 12.71 21.90
C LYS A 53 7.56 11.24 21.66
N GLY A 54 7.70 10.83 20.38
CA GLY A 54 7.97 9.46 20.01
C GLY A 54 6.76 8.55 19.97
N LYS A 55 5.54 9.08 20.17
CA LYS A 55 4.32 8.29 20.02
C LYS A 55 4.12 7.95 18.55
N MET A 56 3.92 6.66 18.26
CA MET A 56 3.67 6.21 16.89
C MET A 56 2.22 6.41 16.51
N TRP A 57 1.97 7.16 15.42
CA TRP A 57 0.64 7.37 14.88
C TRP A 57 0.19 6.25 13.97
N SER A 58 1.08 5.77 13.09
CA SER A 58 0.73 4.76 12.11
C SER A 58 1.96 4.15 11.49
N ASN A 59 1.82 2.90 11.03
CA ASN A 59 2.74 2.28 10.10
C ASN A 59 2.28 2.59 8.67
N LEU A 60 3.22 3.02 7.84
CA LEU A 60 2.98 3.45 6.47
C LEU A 60 3.74 2.55 5.50
N ARG A 61 3.05 1.95 4.53
CA ARG A 61 3.71 1.30 3.40
C ARG A 61 3.87 2.32 2.30
N VAL A 62 5.06 2.85 2.15
CA VAL A 62 5.37 4.02 1.29
C VAL A 62 5.93 3.56 -0.04
N PHE A 63 5.48 4.19 -1.11
CA PHE A 63 5.99 4.00 -2.46
C PHE A 63 5.82 5.28 -3.28
N ARG A 64 6.58 5.40 -4.37
CA ARG A 64 6.43 6.56 -5.27
C ARG A 64 5.23 6.35 -6.20
N ARG A 65 4.49 7.41 -6.42
CA ARG A 65 3.34 7.40 -7.32
C ARG A 65 3.11 8.80 -7.89
N GLU A 66 2.97 8.86 -9.21
CA GLU A 66 2.56 10.10 -9.92
C GLU A 66 3.40 11.34 -9.57
N GLY A 67 4.71 11.15 -9.48
CA GLY A 67 5.63 12.25 -9.19
C GLY A 67 5.74 12.65 -7.73
N GLY A 68 4.97 12.01 -6.85
CA GLY A 68 5.04 12.20 -5.41
C GLY A 68 5.19 10.88 -4.69
N PHE A 69 4.59 10.82 -3.51
CA PHE A 69 4.56 9.59 -2.71
C PHE A 69 3.13 9.22 -2.36
N ALA A 70 2.89 7.94 -2.23
CA ALA A 70 1.67 7.39 -1.67
C ALA A 70 2.02 6.48 -0.51
N TRP A 71 1.09 6.29 0.40
CA TRP A 71 1.24 5.29 1.44
C TRP A 71 -0.09 4.67 1.81
N ILE A 72 0.02 3.43 2.24
CA ILE A 72 -1.10 2.62 2.66
C ILE A 72 -0.98 2.42 4.17
N GLU A 73 -2.05 2.65 4.88
CA GLU A 73 -2.14 2.52 6.33
C GLU A 73 -3.50 2.00 6.74
N ARG A 74 -3.65 1.64 8.01
CA ARG A 74 -4.96 1.25 8.53
C ARG A 74 -5.92 2.41 8.40
N ARG A 75 -7.11 2.14 7.85
CA ARG A 75 -8.13 3.18 7.63
C ARG A 75 -8.51 3.89 8.92
N SER A 76 -8.58 3.14 10.03
CA SER A 76 -8.94 3.71 11.34
C SER A 76 -7.97 4.78 11.84
N LEU A 77 -6.73 4.79 11.33
CA LEU A 77 -5.68 5.71 11.76
C LEU A 77 -5.43 6.85 10.77
N ARG A 78 -5.92 6.74 9.54
CA ARG A 78 -5.52 7.65 8.47
C ARG A 78 -5.85 9.11 8.75
N ASP A 79 -7.06 9.41 9.17
CA ASP A 79 -7.47 10.81 9.34
C ASP A 79 -6.68 11.51 10.44
N ALA A 80 -6.43 10.83 11.55
CA ALA A 80 -5.61 11.36 12.63
C ALA A 80 -4.15 11.51 12.19
N GLN A 81 -3.63 10.54 11.44
CA GLN A 81 -2.27 10.58 10.91
C GLN A 81 -2.11 11.75 9.94
N LEU A 82 -3.06 11.97 9.03
CA LEU A 82 -3.00 13.09 8.10
C LEU A 82 -3.10 14.44 8.81
N THR A 83 -3.95 14.54 9.81
CA THR A 83 -4.07 15.76 10.61
C THR A 83 -2.73 16.10 11.26
N GLU A 84 -2.06 15.12 11.84
CA GLU A 84 -0.74 15.31 12.43
C GLU A 84 0.31 15.69 11.38
N LEU A 85 0.33 14.99 10.25
CA LEU A 85 1.29 15.26 9.17
C LEU A 85 1.12 16.68 8.60
N LYS A 86 -0.10 17.17 8.51
CA LYS A 86 -0.39 18.51 7.96
C LYS A 86 0.02 19.65 8.88
N LYS A 87 0.17 19.41 10.18
CA LYS A 87 0.45 20.48 11.16
C LYS A 87 1.67 21.32 10.82
N TYR A 88 2.72 20.69 10.30
CA TYR A 88 4.00 21.35 10.05
C TYR A 88 4.21 21.69 8.59
N ALA A 89 3.19 21.50 7.74
CA ALA A 89 3.30 21.66 6.29
C ALA A 89 3.04 23.10 5.80
N VAL A 90 2.73 24.02 6.70
CA VAL A 90 2.24 25.38 6.35
C VAL A 90 3.20 26.13 5.42
N PHE A 91 4.51 25.95 5.61
CA PHE A 91 5.52 26.65 4.81
C PHE A 91 6.14 25.77 3.72
N SER A 92 5.62 24.58 3.52
CA SER A 92 6.11 23.64 2.51
C SER A 92 5.18 23.62 1.31
N LYS A 93 5.75 23.53 0.12
CA LYS A 93 4.99 23.44 -1.14
C LYS A 93 4.60 22.00 -1.36
N VAL A 94 3.61 21.54 -0.61
CA VAL A 94 3.09 20.17 -0.65
C VAL A 94 1.58 20.16 -0.64
N THR A 95 1.00 19.16 -1.28
CA THR A 95 -0.40 18.80 -1.18
C THR A 95 -0.51 17.42 -0.55
N ILE A 96 -1.14 17.34 0.60
CA ILE A 96 -1.34 16.09 1.35
C ILE A 96 -2.83 15.78 1.31
N ALA A 97 -3.19 14.60 0.86
CA ALA A 97 -4.59 14.24 0.64
C ALA A 97 -4.88 12.79 0.98
N ALA A 98 -6.08 12.56 1.51
CA ALA A 98 -6.70 11.25 1.49
C ALA A 98 -7.09 10.92 0.05
N ASN A 99 -6.91 9.67 -0.38
CA ASN A 99 -7.25 9.26 -1.73
C ASN A 99 -8.19 8.05 -1.68
N ASP A 100 -9.50 8.34 -1.63
CA ASP A 100 -10.55 7.32 -1.53
C ASP A 100 -11.18 6.95 -2.89
N ASP A 101 -10.69 7.55 -3.97
CA ASP A 101 -11.13 7.21 -5.34
C ASP A 101 -10.50 5.92 -5.84
N LEU A 102 -9.43 5.48 -5.21
CA LEU A 102 -8.72 4.27 -5.58
C LEU A 102 -9.16 3.08 -4.72
N VAL A 103 -9.03 1.91 -5.30
CA VAL A 103 -9.39 0.63 -4.68
C VAL A 103 -8.11 -0.10 -4.31
N LEU A 104 -8.09 -0.70 -3.12
CA LEU A 104 -6.99 -1.53 -2.65
C LEU A 104 -7.42 -2.99 -2.68
N LEU A 105 -6.69 -3.81 -3.44
CA LEU A 105 -6.93 -5.24 -3.55
C LEU A 105 -5.68 -6.03 -3.15
N GLY A 106 -5.87 -7.13 -2.44
CA GLY A 106 -4.83 -8.11 -2.20
C GLY A 106 -5.05 -9.35 -3.04
N VAL A 107 -4.00 -9.87 -3.65
CA VAL A 107 -4.05 -11.16 -4.37
C VAL A 107 -2.94 -12.04 -3.82
N ALA A 108 -3.30 -13.20 -3.30
CA ALA A 108 -2.38 -14.10 -2.64
C ALA A 108 -2.64 -15.55 -3.03
N GLY A 109 -1.72 -16.43 -2.66
CA GLY A 109 -1.79 -17.85 -2.97
C GLY A 109 -0.76 -18.25 -4.03
N PHE A 110 -0.48 -19.54 -4.10
CA PHE A 110 0.58 -20.04 -4.98
C PHE A 110 0.31 -19.80 -6.47
N GLN A 111 -0.95 -19.53 -6.85
CA GLN A 111 -1.34 -19.27 -8.25
C GLN A 111 -1.53 -17.76 -8.54
N ALA A 112 -1.24 -16.89 -7.58
CA ALA A 112 -1.51 -15.45 -7.73
C ALA A 112 -0.79 -14.86 -8.94
N ARG A 113 0.50 -15.15 -9.11
CA ARG A 113 1.27 -14.65 -10.25
C ARG A 113 0.69 -15.10 -11.59
N ALA A 114 0.39 -16.39 -11.71
CA ALA A 114 -0.17 -16.95 -12.94
C ALA A 114 -1.54 -16.33 -13.27
N ALA A 115 -2.36 -16.05 -12.26
CA ALA A 115 -3.67 -15.44 -12.44
C ALA A 115 -3.58 -13.97 -12.88
N LEU A 116 -2.60 -13.23 -12.37
CA LEU A 116 -2.42 -11.82 -12.72
C LEU A 116 -1.67 -11.59 -14.03
N ALA A 117 -0.84 -12.53 -14.44
CA ALA A 117 0.03 -12.35 -15.61
C ALA A 117 -0.70 -11.97 -16.91
N PRO A 118 -1.89 -12.53 -17.23
CA PRO A 118 -2.61 -12.12 -18.43
C PRO A 118 -3.23 -10.71 -18.35
N LEU A 119 -3.30 -10.13 -17.17
CA LEU A 119 -4.04 -8.90 -16.93
C LEU A 119 -3.16 -7.64 -17.00
N PHE A 120 -1.85 -7.80 -16.86
CA PHE A 120 -0.89 -6.68 -16.82
C PHE A 120 0.31 -6.99 -17.70
N ALA A 121 0.90 -5.93 -18.27
CA ALA A 121 2.08 -6.06 -19.14
C ALA A 121 3.29 -6.61 -18.40
N ALA A 122 3.44 -6.26 -17.11
CA ALA A 122 4.51 -6.76 -16.26
C ALA A 122 3.99 -6.86 -14.81
N LEU A 123 4.52 -7.82 -14.08
CA LEU A 123 4.23 -7.99 -12.65
C LEU A 123 5.48 -7.69 -11.83
N PRO A 124 5.29 -7.17 -10.60
CA PRO A 124 6.42 -6.97 -9.71
C PRO A 124 6.99 -8.29 -9.21
N ASP A 125 8.25 -8.24 -8.80
CA ASP A 125 8.99 -9.37 -8.25
C ASP A 125 10.04 -8.89 -7.25
N ALA A 126 10.92 -9.79 -6.81
CA ALA A 126 11.95 -9.46 -5.83
C ALA A 126 12.91 -8.37 -6.32
N ALA A 127 13.22 -8.35 -7.62
CA ALA A 127 14.13 -7.35 -8.20
C ALA A 127 13.43 -6.00 -8.41
N THR A 128 12.13 -6.01 -8.67
CA THR A 128 11.32 -4.83 -8.95
C THR A 128 10.01 -4.90 -8.16
N PRO A 129 10.04 -4.63 -6.85
CA PRO A 129 8.86 -4.82 -5.99
C PRO A 129 7.66 -3.91 -6.28
N VAL A 130 7.83 -2.87 -7.09
CA VAL A 130 6.73 -2.01 -7.53
C VAL A 130 6.76 -1.89 -9.04
N VAL A 131 5.62 -2.11 -9.66
CA VAL A 131 5.39 -1.88 -11.09
C VAL A 131 4.16 -1.01 -11.25
N SER A 132 4.24 -0.04 -12.13
CA SER A 132 3.11 0.85 -12.43
C SER A 132 2.64 0.65 -13.85
N GLU A 133 1.33 0.60 -14.04
CA GLU A 133 0.69 0.51 -15.35
C GLU A 133 -0.57 1.36 -15.34
N GLY A 134 -0.58 2.45 -16.10
CA GLY A 134 -1.69 3.42 -16.06
C GLY A 134 -1.90 3.95 -14.63
N ALA A 135 -3.13 3.88 -14.16
CA ALA A 135 -3.49 4.31 -12.81
C ALA A 135 -3.21 3.24 -11.73
N THR A 136 -2.66 2.10 -12.12
CA THR A 136 -2.44 0.98 -11.21
C THR A 136 -1.00 0.95 -10.72
N SER A 137 -0.83 0.80 -9.41
CA SER A 137 0.43 0.43 -8.80
C SER A 137 0.29 -0.99 -8.25
N LEU A 138 1.26 -1.86 -8.60
CA LEU A 138 1.31 -3.22 -8.11
C LEU A 138 2.51 -3.34 -7.17
N LEU A 139 2.26 -3.75 -5.93
CA LEU A 139 3.29 -3.95 -4.91
C LEU A 139 3.46 -5.43 -4.65
N TRP A 140 4.71 -5.88 -4.61
CA TRP A 140 5.06 -7.27 -4.37
C TRP A 140 5.53 -7.48 -2.94
N PHE A 141 5.09 -8.59 -2.34
CA PHE A 141 5.50 -9.01 -1.00
C PHE A 141 5.95 -10.46 -1.07
N GLU A 142 7.06 -10.76 -0.39
CA GLU A 142 7.62 -12.09 -0.37
C GLU A 142 6.98 -13.01 0.67
N HIS A 143 6.68 -12.44 1.84
CA HIS A 143 6.28 -13.24 3.00
C HIS A 143 4.79 -13.05 3.35
N PRO A 144 4.16 -14.10 3.89
CA PRO A 144 4.66 -15.45 4.18
C PRO A 144 4.84 -16.30 2.93
N GLY A 145 4.22 -15.96 1.86
CA GLY A 145 4.36 -16.44 0.50
C GLY A 145 4.12 -15.28 -0.45
N GLU A 146 4.46 -15.43 -1.72
CA GLU A 146 4.30 -14.38 -2.70
C GLU A 146 2.86 -13.87 -2.75
N ARG A 147 2.70 -12.56 -2.61
CA ARG A 147 1.40 -11.90 -2.69
C ARG A 147 1.57 -10.50 -3.26
N PHE A 148 0.46 -9.96 -3.76
CA PHE A 148 0.44 -8.67 -4.45
C PHE A 148 -0.59 -7.76 -3.80
N LEU A 149 -0.27 -6.48 -3.73
CA LEU A 149 -1.22 -5.44 -3.37
C LEU A 149 -1.41 -4.52 -4.57
N LEU A 150 -2.65 -4.34 -4.99
CA LEU A 150 -2.98 -3.48 -6.12
C LEU A 150 -3.63 -2.21 -5.60
N VAL A 151 -3.09 -1.07 -6.02
CA VAL A 151 -3.71 0.24 -5.86
C VAL A 151 -4.19 0.64 -7.25
N THR A 152 -5.49 0.73 -7.45
CA THR A 152 -6.04 0.86 -8.80
C THR A 152 -7.37 1.61 -8.83
N ASP A 153 -7.79 2.00 -10.03
CA ASP A 153 -9.13 2.57 -10.24
C ASP A 153 -10.22 1.49 -10.16
N VAL A 154 -11.45 1.95 -10.08
CA VAL A 154 -12.61 1.05 -9.95
C VAL A 154 -12.75 0.15 -11.18
N ASP A 155 -12.54 0.69 -12.37
CA ASP A 155 -12.69 -0.11 -13.61
C ASP A 155 -11.67 -1.24 -13.68
N THR A 156 -10.42 -0.96 -13.36
CA THR A 156 -9.38 -1.99 -13.33
C THR A 156 -9.63 -3.00 -12.20
N ALA A 157 -10.07 -2.53 -11.03
CA ALA A 157 -10.45 -3.42 -9.94
C ALA A 157 -11.54 -4.39 -10.35
N ASN A 158 -12.55 -3.90 -11.07
CA ASN A 158 -13.64 -4.75 -11.59
C ASN A 158 -13.12 -5.74 -12.63
N ARG A 159 -12.22 -5.31 -13.51
CA ARG A 159 -11.60 -6.21 -14.51
C ARG A 159 -10.84 -7.34 -13.84
N VAL A 160 -10.05 -7.02 -12.81
CA VAL A 160 -9.29 -8.04 -12.05
C VAL A 160 -10.24 -8.98 -11.34
N THR A 161 -11.25 -8.44 -10.66
CA THR A 161 -12.24 -9.22 -9.92
C THR A 161 -12.98 -10.18 -10.85
N ASP A 162 -13.43 -9.70 -12.01
CA ASP A 162 -14.15 -10.52 -12.98
C ASP A 162 -13.25 -11.62 -13.55
N ALA A 163 -11.99 -11.30 -13.83
CA ALA A 163 -11.03 -12.28 -14.37
C ALA A 163 -10.73 -13.41 -13.37
N LEU A 164 -10.75 -13.11 -12.07
CA LEU A 164 -10.47 -14.10 -11.03
C LEU A 164 -11.74 -14.81 -10.52
N ARG A 165 -12.92 -14.35 -10.94
CA ARG A 165 -14.18 -14.96 -10.54
C ARG A 165 -14.26 -16.41 -11.04
N GLY A 166 -14.60 -17.32 -10.15
CA GLY A 166 -14.64 -18.75 -10.45
C GLY A 166 -13.34 -19.50 -10.21
N GLU A 167 -12.20 -18.80 -10.12
CA GLU A 167 -10.92 -19.40 -9.82
C GLU A 167 -10.44 -19.09 -8.40
N ALA A 168 -10.71 -17.87 -7.92
CA ALA A 168 -10.24 -17.39 -6.63
C ALA A 168 -11.30 -17.52 -5.56
N GLN A 169 -10.86 -17.72 -4.32
CA GLN A 169 -11.67 -17.46 -3.15
C GLN A 169 -11.68 -15.95 -2.91
N PHE A 170 -12.84 -15.41 -2.58
CA PHE A 170 -12.98 -13.99 -2.26
C PHE A 170 -13.02 -13.82 -0.76
N ASN A 171 -12.23 -12.87 -0.24
CA ASN A 171 -12.11 -12.64 1.18
C ASN A 171 -11.94 -11.13 1.45
N ASN A 172 -11.75 -10.77 2.71
CA ASN A 172 -11.72 -9.39 3.16
C ASN A 172 -10.36 -9.02 3.77
N SER A 173 -10.31 -7.81 4.31
CA SER A 173 -9.14 -7.22 4.95
C SER A 173 -8.55 -8.07 6.08
N GLN A 174 -9.37 -8.84 6.79
CA GLN A 174 -8.88 -9.63 7.92
C GLN A 174 -7.89 -10.71 7.48
N GLN A 175 -8.07 -11.28 6.30
CA GLN A 175 -7.12 -12.26 5.79
C GLN A 175 -5.79 -11.61 5.43
N TRP A 176 -5.81 -10.41 4.84
CA TRP A 176 -4.58 -9.67 4.55
C TRP A 176 -3.84 -9.34 5.85
N LEU A 177 -4.57 -8.90 6.87
CA LEU A 177 -4.01 -8.65 8.19
C LEU A 177 -3.35 -9.90 8.76
N ALA A 178 -4.01 -11.06 8.65
CA ALA A 178 -3.45 -12.33 9.10
C ALA A 178 -2.14 -12.67 8.37
N LEU A 179 -2.07 -12.41 7.07
CA LEU A 179 -0.84 -12.62 6.29
C LEU A 179 0.27 -11.67 6.74
N ASN A 180 -0.04 -10.42 7.04
CA ASN A 180 0.93 -9.48 7.59
C ASN A 180 1.48 -9.94 8.94
N ILE A 181 0.62 -10.44 9.82
CA ILE A 181 1.03 -10.97 11.12
C ILE A 181 1.93 -12.19 10.91
N GLU A 182 1.57 -13.10 10.04
CA GLU A 182 2.37 -14.28 9.71
C GLU A 182 3.74 -13.90 9.14
N ALA A 183 3.80 -12.81 8.37
CA ALA A 183 5.03 -12.26 7.83
C ALA A 183 5.89 -11.52 8.86
N GLY A 184 5.41 -11.34 10.08
CA GLY A 184 6.12 -10.62 11.12
C GLY A 184 6.03 -9.09 11.01
N LEU A 185 5.08 -8.56 10.22
CA LEU A 185 4.91 -7.12 10.09
C LEU A 185 4.16 -6.55 11.28
N PRO A 186 4.56 -5.35 11.76
CA PRO A 186 3.87 -4.71 12.86
C PRO A 186 2.46 -4.26 12.46
N VAL A 187 1.54 -4.31 13.42
CA VAL A 187 0.16 -3.86 13.24
C VAL A 187 -0.17 -2.85 14.33
N ILE A 188 -0.60 -1.66 13.89
CA ILE A 188 -1.10 -0.60 14.78
C ILE A 188 -2.55 -0.34 14.39
N ASP A 189 -3.42 -0.28 15.38
CA ASP A 189 -4.83 0.01 15.16
C ASP A 189 -5.31 1.03 16.20
N SER A 190 -6.44 1.70 15.89
CA SER A 190 -7.02 2.71 16.78
C SER A 190 -7.47 2.17 18.13
N ALA A 191 -7.68 0.86 18.24
CA ALA A 191 -8.04 0.18 19.48
C ALA A 191 -6.86 0.06 20.48
N ASN A 192 -5.63 0.35 20.03
CA ASN A 192 -4.43 0.25 20.88
C ASN A 192 -3.99 1.66 21.34
#